data_5753111d4a4925910649b66cee80ba6e
#
_entry.id   5753111d4a4925910649b66cee80ba6e
#
_cell.length_a   1.000
_cell.length_b   1.000
_cell.length_c   1.000
_cell.angle_alpha   90.00
_cell.angle_beta   90.00
_cell.angle_gamma   90.00
#
_symmetry.space_group_name_H-M   'P 1'
#
loop_
_entity.id
_entity.type
_entity.pdbx_description
1 polymer ?
#
loop_
_entity_poly.entity_id
_entity_poly.type
_entity_poly.pdbx_seq_one_letter_code
_entity_poly.pdbx_strand_id
1 'polypeptide(L)'
;MKAVVEQKPGRISFTFERDDDDDLHIQKQAFSMSDEEIYFSVPESLGQVHPDLIGLATILLCNPFVSERLILPLPTSRKFFQEVSSVISKYEVVERVDENLTPIEINNDGKPGLCFSGGADSAAALSIMPGRTIPIFLNRPMRKVSQYDSSAPLAICELLARSGFNIQVVESNLEYIRIPIGFPTDLANAIPAILLSQYLELDSIAFGTVLESGFGLGHEKYVDYGKGAHFKFYRTIFSSVGIGLNLPILGISEVGTGRMGLSSPIASISQSCIRGKWKKPCKNCWKCFRKILLSKAISEEEVDPEEIERMLKRSEVQIRLSSFPISHENVVTYSLQRIDLNKSKALLPLAAKLNMGQELGFLERWFSESIDFIPDKYRNFIRSQILESMEPANYEDTQRIREWDMGPHLSSSRTIRANDMLINHWQNLQ
;
A
#
# COMPACT_ATOMS: atom_id res chain seq x y z
N MET A 1 23.06 -9.96 10.57
CA MET A 1 22.09 -10.88 9.89
C MET A 1 22.68 -11.44 8.62
N LYS A 2 22.54 -12.74 8.34
CA LYS A 2 22.94 -13.36 7.08
C LYS A 2 21.72 -13.99 6.41
N ALA A 3 21.47 -13.61 5.16
CA ALA A 3 20.40 -14.21 4.36
C ALA A 3 20.93 -15.40 3.54
N VAL A 4 20.07 -16.39 3.37
CA VAL A 4 20.31 -17.57 2.52
C VAL A 4 19.14 -17.69 1.56
N VAL A 5 19.40 -17.99 0.29
CA VAL A 5 18.39 -18.19 -0.74
C VAL A 5 18.51 -19.59 -1.35
N GLU A 6 17.39 -20.23 -1.56
CA GLU A 6 17.30 -21.46 -2.34
C GLU A 6 16.38 -21.23 -3.54
N GLN A 7 16.87 -21.52 -4.74
CA GLN A 7 16.10 -21.41 -5.98
C GLN A 7 15.89 -22.82 -6.56
N LYS A 8 14.64 -23.27 -6.56
CA LYS A 8 14.20 -24.55 -7.14
C LYS A 8 13.14 -24.29 -8.23
N PRO A 9 12.95 -25.19 -9.19
CA PRO A 9 11.82 -25.11 -10.09
C PRO A 9 10.50 -24.94 -9.32
N GLY A 10 9.73 -23.92 -9.67
CA GLY A 10 8.47 -23.61 -8.99
C GLY A 10 8.57 -22.87 -7.67
N ARG A 11 9.76 -22.65 -7.08
CA ARG A 11 9.89 -22.05 -5.75
C ARG A 11 11.21 -21.32 -5.52
N ILE A 12 11.12 -20.12 -4.96
CA ILE A 12 12.27 -19.40 -4.40
C ILE A 12 11.99 -19.20 -2.91
N SER A 13 12.97 -19.53 -2.05
CA SER A 13 12.82 -19.37 -0.60
C SER A 13 14.01 -18.66 0.03
N PHE A 14 13.72 -17.95 1.13
CA PHE A 14 14.68 -17.19 1.91
C PHE A 14 14.63 -17.62 3.37
N THR A 15 15.81 -17.78 3.97
CA THR A 15 16.00 -17.99 5.40
C THR A 15 17.00 -16.96 5.94
N PHE A 16 16.94 -16.67 7.24
CA PHE A 16 17.75 -15.64 7.86
C PHE A 16 18.43 -16.21 9.12
N GLU A 17 19.77 -16.16 9.12
CA GLU A 17 20.59 -16.44 10.28
C GLU A 17 20.81 -15.13 11.04
N ARG A 18 20.28 -15.04 12.26
CA ARG A 18 20.41 -13.87 13.16
C ARG A 18 21.56 -14.08 14.14
N ASP A 19 22.17 -13.00 14.57
CA ASP A 19 23.09 -12.95 15.70
C ASP A 19 22.40 -12.33 16.93
N ASP A 20 23.09 -12.31 18.07
CA ASP A 20 22.54 -11.78 19.33
C ASP A 20 22.17 -10.28 19.21
N ASP A 21 22.91 -9.51 18.41
CA ASP A 21 22.65 -8.08 18.21
C ASP A 21 21.37 -7.86 17.36
N ASP A 22 21.12 -8.69 16.36
CA ASP A 22 19.86 -8.69 15.60
C ASP A 22 18.68 -9.00 16.53
N ASP A 23 18.79 -10.02 17.39
CA ASP A 23 17.71 -10.37 18.32
C ASP A 23 17.44 -9.26 19.33
N LEU A 24 18.48 -8.62 19.86
CA LEU A 24 18.35 -7.45 20.74
C LEU A 24 17.73 -6.24 20.02
N HIS A 25 18.07 -6.04 18.74
CA HIS A 25 17.49 -4.99 17.91
C HIS A 25 16.00 -5.24 17.68
N ILE A 26 15.62 -6.47 17.30
CA ILE A 26 14.23 -6.88 17.06
C ILE A 26 13.36 -6.69 18.30
N GLN A 27 13.86 -7.02 19.51
CA GLN A 27 13.13 -6.84 20.76
C GLN A 27 12.76 -5.37 21.05
N LYS A 28 13.49 -4.40 20.50
CA LYS A 28 13.19 -2.96 20.62
C LYS A 28 12.15 -2.45 19.64
N GLN A 29 11.75 -3.28 18.65
CA GLN A 29 10.76 -2.89 17.64
C GLN A 29 9.33 -3.12 18.17
N ALA A 30 8.37 -2.44 17.53
CA ALA A 30 6.95 -2.67 17.76
C ALA A 30 6.43 -4.01 17.20
N PHE A 31 7.31 -4.77 16.55
CA PHE A 31 7.01 -6.06 15.90
C PHE A 31 8.26 -6.94 15.93
N SER A 32 8.07 -8.26 15.92
CA SER A 32 9.14 -9.25 15.88
C SER A 32 9.23 -9.93 14.51
N MET A 33 10.36 -10.59 14.28
CA MET A 33 10.60 -11.43 13.12
C MET A 33 10.27 -12.89 13.44
N SER A 34 9.62 -13.58 12.51
CA SER A 34 9.38 -15.03 12.56
C SER A 34 10.65 -15.79 12.14
N ASP A 35 10.80 -17.01 12.63
CA ASP A 35 11.86 -17.94 12.20
C ASP A 35 11.48 -18.75 10.96
N GLU A 36 10.35 -18.47 10.34
CA GLU A 36 9.88 -19.20 9.18
C GLU A 36 10.74 -18.95 7.95
N GLU A 37 10.91 -19.99 7.13
CA GLU A 37 11.32 -19.84 5.74
C GLU A 37 10.26 -19.05 4.96
N ILE A 38 10.68 -18.01 4.27
CA ILE A 38 9.80 -17.21 3.41
C ILE A 38 9.93 -17.72 1.98
N TYR A 39 8.82 -18.07 1.35
CA TYR A 39 8.81 -18.60 0.00
C TYR A 39 7.92 -17.82 -0.96
N PHE A 40 8.22 -17.96 -2.24
CA PHE A 40 7.46 -17.46 -3.38
C PHE A 40 7.29 -18.59 -4.39
N SER A 41 6.03 -18.90 -4.75
CA SER A 41 5.74 -19.80 -5.87
C SER A 41 5.99 -19.07 -7.17
N VAL A 42 6.83 -19.63 -8.02
CA VAL A 42 7.21 -19.04 -9.31
C VAL A 42 6.98 -20.06 -10.43
N PRO A 43 6.92 -19.65 -11.71
CA PRO A 43 6.84 -20.60 -12.82
C PRO A 43 8.01 -21.61 -12.79
N GLU A 44 7.75 -22.88 -13.07
CA GLU A 44 8.82 -23.90 -13.16
C GLU A 44 9.82 -23.57 -14.27
N SER A 45 9.38 -22.85 -15.30
CA SER A 45 10.22 -22.35 -16.40
C SER A 45 11.07 -21.13 -16.04
N LEU A 46 10.89 -20.55 -14.84
CA LEU A 46 11.75 -19.48 -14.36
C LEU A 46 13.15 -20.03 -14.14
N GLY A 47 14.12 -19.55 -14.90
CA GLY A 47 15.54 -19.87 -14.69
C GLY A 47 16.07 -19.26 -13.38
N GLN A 48 17.40 -19.24 -13.25
CA GLN A 48 18.04 -18.56 -12.12
C GLN A 48 17.73 -17.06 -12.16
N VAL A 49 17.23 -16.53 -11.06
CA VAL A 49 16.98 -15.10 -10.89
C VAL A 49 18.30 -14.38 -10.69
N HIS A 50 18.47 -13.24 -11.34
CA HIS A 50 19.67 -12.45 -11.24
C HIS A 50 20.03 -12.09 -9.79
N PRO A 51 21.30 -12.19 -9.37
CA PRO A 51 21.73 -11.92 -7.99
C PRO A 51 21.31 -10.55 -7.44
N ASP A 52 21.28 -9.51 -8.25
CA ASP A 52 20.85 -8.17 -7.83
C ASP A 52 19.35 -8.15 -7.46
N LEU A 53 18.48 -8.87 -8.19
CA LEU A 53 17.07 -9.01 -7.86
C LEU A 53 16.85 -9.77 -6.55
N ILE A 54 17.64 -10.81 -6.33
CA ILE A 54 17.66 -11.56 -5.05
C ILE A 54 18.13 -10.65 -3.92
N GLY A 55 19.16 -9.83 -4.17
CA GLY A 55 19.66 -8.84 -3.22
C GLY A 55 18.58 -7.81 -2.83
N LEU A 56 17.88 -7.24 -3.81
CA LEU A 56 16.76 -6.32 -3.57
C LEU A 56 15.62 -6.98 -2.78
N ALA A 57 15.21 -8.19 -3.18
CA ALA A 57 14.18 -8.94 -2.44
C ALA A 57 14.59 -9.19 -0.99
N THR A 58 15.86 -9.56 -0.76
CA THR A 58 16.42 -9.75 0.60
C THR A 58 16.32 -8.48 1.44
N ILE A 59 16.72 -7.33 0.89
CA ILE A 59 16.64 -6.04 1.60
C ILE A 59 15.19 -5.73 1.98
N LEU A 60 14.25 -5.89 1.05
CA LEU A 60 12.83 -5.64 1.33
C LEU A 60 12.25 -6.59 2.40
N LEU A 61 12.77 -7.83 2.51
CA LEU A 61 12.37 -8.79 3.52
C LEU A 61 12.91 -8.45 4.92
N CYS A 62 14.17 -8.05 5.03
CA CYS A 62 14.84 -8.02 6.33
C CYS A 62 15.22 -6.62 6.85
N ASN A 63 15.13 -5.55 6.03
CA ASN A 63 15.60 -4.21 6.38
C ASN A 63 15.24 -3.71 7.81
N PRO A 64 14.02 -3.91 8.35
CA PRO A 64 13.72 -3.45 9.70
C PRO A 64 14.30 -4.32 10.81
N PHE A 65 14.75 -5.53 10.50
CA PHE A 65 15.21 -6.52 11.48
C PHE A 65 16.74 -6.55 11.65
N VAL A 66 17.48 -5.94 10.71
CA VAL A 66 18.95 -5.91 10.72
C VAL A 66 19.46 -4.88 11.73
N SER A 67 20.41 -5.26 12.58
CA SER A 67 21.07 -4.40 13.56
C SER A 67 22.27 -3.67 12.98
N GLU A 68 23.39 -4.36 12.80
CA GLU A 68 24.66 -3.75 12.44
C GLU A 68 25.09 -4.03 11.00
N ARG A 69 24.84 -5.25 10.49
CA ARG A 69 25.29 -5.66 9.17
C ARG A 69 24.37 -6.68 8.50
N LEU A 70 24.26 -6.60 7.18
CA LEU A 70 23.55 -7.52 6.33
C LEU A 70 24.50 -8.22 5.36
N ILE A 71 24.52 -9.56 5.38
CA ILE A 71 25.20 -10.38 4.41
C ILE A 71 24.18 -10.88 3.39
N LEU A 72 24.25 -10.39 2.15
CA LEU A 72 23.38 -10.83 1.06
C LEU A 72 23.65 -12.29 0.67
N PRO A 73 22.64 -13.04 0.20
CA PRO A 73 22.77 -14.48 -0.05
C PRO A 73 23.69 -14.80 -1.23
N LEU A 74 23.78 -13.90 -2.21
CA LEU A 74 24.62 -14.06 -3.41
C LEU A 74 25.52 -12.84 -3.60
N PRO A 75 26.72 -12.98 -4.23
CA PRO A 75 27.49 -11.83 -4.71
C PRO A 75 26.66 -11.04 -5.73
N THR A 76 26.69 -9.72 -5.63
CA THR A 76 25.93 -8.80 -6.49
C THR A 76 26.83 -8.03 -7.44
N SER A 77 26.25 -7.33 -8.41
CA SER A 77 27.02 -6.42 -9.26
C SER A 77 27.59 -5.24 -8.47
N ARG A 78 28.69 -4.67 -8.93
CA ARG A 78 29.31 -3.47 -8.34
C ARG A 78 28.33 -2.29 -8.29
N LYS A 79 27.55 -2.07 -9.36
CA LYS A 79 26.53 -1.01 -9.45
C LYS A 79 25.47 -1.16 -8.37
N PHE A 80 24.86 -2.35 -8.24
CA PHE A 80 23.85 -2.61 -7.23
C PHE A 80 24.39 -2.35 -5.81
N PHE A 81 25.57 -2.91 -5.49
CA PHE A 81 26.19 -2.73 -4.18
C PHE A 81 26.40 -1.25 -3.83
N GLN A 82 26.95 -0.47 -4.76
CA GLN A 82 27.22 0.96 -4.55
C GLN A 82 25.94 1.77 -4.34
N GLU A 83 24.92 1.56 -5.18
CA GLU A 83 23.66 2.30 -5.10
C GLU A 83 22.92 1.98 -3.80
N VAL A 84 22.83 0.70 -3.43
CA VAL A 84 22.15 0.26 -2.20
C VAL A 84 22.88 0.76 -0.97
N SER A 85 24.20 0.63 -0.89
CA SER A 85 25.01 1.12 0.23
C SER A 85 24.93 2.64 0.40
N SER A 86 24.65 3.38 -0.67
CA SER A 86 24.50 4.84 -0.61
C SER A 86 23.25 5.32 0.12
N VAL A 87 22.22 4.48 0.26
CA VAL A 87 20.92 4.83 0.84
C VAL A 87 20.58 4.07 2.11
N ILE A 88 21.28 2.97 2.40
CA ILE A 88 21.13 2.24 3.66
C ILE A 88 22.13 2.81 4.67
N SER A 89 21.63 3.56 5.65
CA SER A 89 22.45 4.19 6.69
C SER A 89 22.33 3.53 8.07
N LYS A 90 21.37 2.60 8.23
CA LYS A 90 21.08 1.98 9.53
C LYS A 90 22.03 0.84 9.88
N TYR A 91 22.58 0.18 8.87
CA TYR A 91 23.48 -0.97 9.00
C TYR A 91 24.39 -1.03 7.78
N GLU A 92 25.46 -1.79 7.88
CA GLU A 92 26.37 -2.07 6.77
C GLU A 92 25.83 -3.19 5.89
N VAL A 93 25.75 -2.97 4.58
CA VAL A 93 25.62 -4.06 3.62
C VAL A 93 27.03 -4.59 3.35
N VAL A 94 27.31 -5.82 3.78
CA VAL A 94 28.66 -6.41 3.62
C VAL A 94 29.00 -6.56 2.16
N GLU A 95 30.16 -6.04 1.75
CA GLU A 95 30.61 -6.10 0.37
C GLU A 95 30.85 -7.55 -0.08
N ARG A 96 30.02 -8.01 -1.01
CA ARG A 96 30.16 -9.27 -1.74
C ARG A 96 29.83 -9.00 -3.19
N VAL A 97 30.83 -8.60 -3.95
CA VAL A 97 30.68 -8.20 -5.34
C VAL A 97 31.30 -9.25 -6.25
N ASP A 98 30.58 -9.60 -7.33
CA ASP A 98 31.11 -10.29 -8.48
C ASP A 98 31.39 -9.26 -9.60
N GLU A 99 32.67 -8.98 -9.85
CA GLU A 99 33.09 -8.00 -10.85
C GLU A 99 32.76 -8.40 -12.29
N ASN A 100 32.44 -9.71 -12.52
CA ASN A 100 32.03 -10.20 -13.84
C ASN A 100 30.51 -10.18 -14.03
N LEU A 101 29.75 -9.91 -12.96
CA LEU A 101 28.29 -9.87 -13.04
C LEU A 101 27.84 -8.56 -13.74
N THR A 102 27.21 -8.70 -14.90
CA THR A 102 26.66 -7.56 -15.63
C THR A 102 25.44 -7.01 -14.89
N PRO A 103 25.42 -5.70 -14.51
CA PRO A 103 24.28 -5.07 -13.88
C PRO A 103 23.03 -5.15 -14.77
N ILE A 104 21.87 -5.20 -14.15
CA ILE A 104 20.60 -5.10 -14.89
C ILE A 104 20.39 -3.65 -15.31
N GLU A 105 20.20 -3.44 -16.60
CA GLU A 105 19.83 -2.14 -17.17
C GLU A 105 18.31 -2.04 -17.40
N ILE A 106 17.80 -0.81 -17.50
CA ILE A 106 16.38 -0.56 -17.74
C ILE A 106 16.00 -1.12 -19.12
N ASN A 107 14.97 -1.96 -19.15
CA ASN A 107 14.40 -2.45 -20.40
C ASN A 107 13.43 -1.40 -20.99
N ASN A 108 13.90 -0.59 -21.92
CA ASN A 108 13.07 0.46 -22.52
C ASN A 108 11.85 -0.06 -23.30
N ASP A 109 11.88 -1.31 -23.76
CA ASP A 109 10.75 -1.97 -24.44
C ASP A 109 9.86 -2.78 -23.50
N GLY A 110 10.22 -2.81 -22.23
CA GLY A 110 9.55 -3.54 -21.17
C GLY A 110 8.10 -3.07 -20.93
N LYS A 111 7.42 -3.79 -20.05
CA LYS A 111 6.01 -3.59 -19.65
C LYS A 111 5.94 -3.12 -18.20
N PRO A 112 4.92 -2.33 -17.82
CA PRO A 112 4.74 -1.99 -16.41
C PRO A 112 4.13 -3.18 -15.66
N GLY A 113 4.71 -3.54 -14.52
CA GLY A 113 4.08 -4.39 -13.52
C GLY A 113 3.23 -3.57 -12.56
N LEU A 114 2.22 -4.16 -11.93
CA LEU A 114 1.43 -3.54 -10.87
C LEU A 114 1.31 -4.48 -9.68
N CYS A 115 1.70 -4.04 -8.49
CA CYS A 115 1.40 -4.73 -7.23
C CYS A 115 -0.11 -4.66 -6.98
N PHE A 116 -0.82 -5.69 -7.43
CA PHE A 116 -2.28 -5.73 -7.42
C PHE A 116 -2.79 -6.45 -6.19
N SER A 117 -3.67 -5.79 -5.41
CA SER A 117 -4.23 -6.35 -4.17
C SER A 117 -5.71 -6.73 -4.27
N GLY A 118 -6.37 -6.45 -5.40
CA GLY A 118 -7.81 -6.56 -5.55
C GLY A 118 -8.62 -5.46 -4.84
N GLY A 119 -7.96 -4.55 -4.13
CA GLY A 119 -8.60 -3.40 -3.47
C GLY A 119 -8.87 -2.23 -4.41
N ALA A 120 -9.68 -1.26 -3.97
CA ALA A 120 -10.10 -0.12 -4.77
C ALA A 120 -8.92 0.66 -5.37
N ASP A 121 -7.88 0.90 -4.57
CA ASP A 121 -6.76 1.74 -4.98
C ASP A 121 -5.90 1.06 -6.05
N SER A 122 -5.60 -0.25 -5.90
CA SER A 122 -4.88 -1.00 -6.95
C SER A 122 -5.71 -1.22 -8.22
N ALA A 123 -7.04 -1.33 -8.09
CA ALA A 123 -7.93 -1.43 -9.24
C ALA A 123 -8.06 -0.07 -9.97
N ALA A 124 -8.11 1.04 -9.23
CA ALA A 124 -8.06 2.38 -9.81
C ALA A 124 -6.73 2.62 -10.54
N ALA A 125 -5.58 2.22 -9.95
CA ALA A 125 -4.30 2.28 -10.63
C ALA A 125 -4.31 1.49 -11.95
N LEU A 126 -4.81 0.24 -11.92
CA LEU A 126 -4.90 -0.58 -13.12
C LEU A 126 -5.75 0.05 -14.21
N SER A 127 -6.84 0.73 -13.85
CA SER A 127 -7.79 1.31 -14.81
C SER A 127 -7.22 2.47 -15.64
N ILE A 128 -6.17 3.13 -15.15
CA ILE A 128 -5.50 4.24 -15.84
C ILE A 128 -4.13 3.87 -16.41
N MET A 129 -3.67 2.65 -16.20
CA MET A 129 -2.39 2.17 -16.73
C MET A 129 -2.54 1.59 -18.14
N PRO A 130 -1.44 1.52 -18.94
CA PRO A 130 -1.49 0.90 -20.26
C PRO A 130 -2.06 -0.52 -20.24
N GLY A 131 -2.83 -0.89 -21.25
CA GLY A 131 -3.47 -2.22 -21.35
C GLY A 131 -2.50 -3.41 -21.33
N ARG A 132 -1.21 -3.18 -21.60
CA ARG A 132 -0.14 -4.19 -21.47
C ARG A 132 0.42 -4.35 -20.06
N THR A 133 -0.12 -3.63 -19.08
CA THR A 133 0.25 -3.75 -17.66
C THR A 133 0.01 -5.16 -17.15
N ILE A 134 0.97 -5.69 -16.43
CA ILE A 134 0.89 -7.02 -15.83
C ILE A 134 0.55 -6.87 -14.34
N PRO A 135 -0.71 -7.16 -13.92
CA PRO A 135 -1.05 -7.19 -12.50
C PRO A 135 -0.39 -8.41 -11.85
N ILE A 136 0.21 -8.23 -10.68
CA ILE A 136 0.88 -9.27 -9.92
C ILE A 136 0.26 -9.30 -8.53
N PHE A 137 -0.47 -10.39 -8.24
CA PHE A 137 -1.17 -10.59 -6.97
C PHE A 137 -0.37 -11.51 -6.05
N LEU A 138 -0.04 -11.01 -4.87
CA LEU A 138 0.57 -11.81 -3.79
C LEU A 138 -0.55 -12.52 -3.03
N ASN A 139 -0.67 -13.83 -3.23
CA ASN A 139 -1.64 -14.67 -2.55
C ASN A 139 -1.04 -15.23 -1.25
N ARG A 140 -1.51 -14.71 -0.11
CA ARG A 140 -1.09 -15.22 1.20
C ARG A 140 -1.85 -16.52 1.54
N PRO A 141 -1.17 -17.58 2.00
CA PRO A 141 -1.83 -18.80 2.46
C PRO A 141 -2.72 -18.49 3.68
N MET A 142 -3.93 -19.05 3.70
CA MET A 142 -4.85 -18.92 4.83
C MET A 142 -4.34 -19.70 6.03
N ARG A 143 -4.25 -19.05 7.20
CA ARG A 143 -3.86 -19.67 8.47
C ARG A 143 -4.85 -19.28 9.56
N LYS A 144 -5.02 -20.15 10.57
CA LYS A 144 -5.93 -19.91 11.72
C LYS A 144 -5.63 -18.61 12.47
N VAL A 145 -4.36 -18.19 12.49
CA VAL A 145 -3.90 -16.94 13.12
C VAL A 145 -4.23 -15.69 12.31
N SER A 146 -4.72 -15.83 11.08
CA SER A 146 -5.07 -14.74 10.18
C SER A 146 -6.56 -14.78 9.83
N GLN A 147 -7.18 -13.62 9.79
CA GLN A 147 -8.57 -13.47 9.30
C GLN A 147 -8.64 -13.28 7.77
N TYR A 148 -7.54 -13.55 7.07
CA TYR A 148 -7.48 -13.43 5.62
C TYR A 148 -8.33 -14.52 4.95
N ASP A 149 -9.13 -14.12 3.96
CA ASP A 149 -9.88 -14.98 3.06
C ASP A 149 -9.48 -14.65 1.62
N SER A 150 -8.86 -15.62 0.93
CA SER A 150 -8.35 -15.43 -0.43
C SER A 150 -9.46 -15.46 -1.50
N SER A 151 -10.69 -15.85 -1.17
CA SER A 151 -11.75 -16.07 -2.16
C SER A 151 -12.12 -14.79 -2.92
N ALA A 152 -12.15 -13.64 -2.25
CA ALA A 152 -12.47 -12.38 -2.91
C ALA A 152 -11.36 -11.91 -3.87
N PRO A 153 -10.09 -11.77 -3.45
CA PRO A 153 -9.05 -11.33 -4.38
C PRO A 153 -8.79 -12.35 -5.51
N LEU A 154 -8.90 -13.66 -5.28
CA LEU A 154 -8.75 -14.65 -6.33
C LEU A 154 -9.89 -14.58 -7.36
N ALA A 155 -11.15 -14.36 -6.92
CA ALA A 155 -12.26 -14.13 -7.84
C ALA A 155 -12.04 -12.87 -8.71
N ILE A 156 -11.45 -11.81 -8.14
CA ILE A 156 -11.09 -10.60 -8.89
C ILE A 156 -9.98 -10.92 -9.90
N CYS A 157 -8.96 -11.70 -9.51
CA CYS A 157 -7.90 -12.13 -10.44
C CYS A 157 -8.48 -12.92 -11.63
N GLU A 158 -9.43 -13.84 -11.38
CA GLU A 158 -10.11 -14.57 -12.45
C GLU A 158 -10.90 -13.66 -13.39
N LEU A 159 -11.61 -12.66 -12.84
CA LEU A 159 -12.35 -11.69 -13.65
C LEU A 159 -11.41 -10.88 -14.56
N LEU A 160 -10.28 -10.42 -14.02
CA LEU A 160 -9.26 -9.72 -14.80
C LEU A 160 -8.65 -10.61 -15.89
N ALA A 161 -8.34 -11.87 -15.58
CA ALA A 161 -7.84 -12.83 -16.58
C ALA A 161 -8.85 -13.02 -17.72
N ARG A 162 -10.15 -13.18 -17.40
CA ARG A 162 -11.22 -13.28 -18.40
C ARG A 162 -11.39 -11.99 -19.21
N SER A 163 -11.00 -10.84 -18.66
CA SER A 163 -10.99 -9.55 -19.36
C SER A 163 -9.72 -9.32 -20.19
N GLY A 164 -8.84 -10.33 -20.31
CA GLY A 164 -7.65 -10.30 -21.14
C GLY A 164 -6.37 -9.81 -20.48
N PHE A 165 -6.38 -9.55 -19.15
CA PHE A 165 -5.15 -9.21 -18.42
C PHE A 165 -4.27 -10.44 -18.20
N ASN A 166 -2.96 -10.29 -18.42
CA ASN A 166 -1.95 -11.29 -18.07
C ASN A 166 -1.63 -11.20 -16.55
N ILE A 167 -2.59 -11.55 -15.70
CA ILE A 167 -2.40 -11.49 -14.26
C ILE A 167 -1.53 -12.63 -13.75
N GLN A 168 -0.59 -12.33 -12.89
CA GLN A 168 0.26 -13.30 -12.20
C GLN A 168 -0.21 -13.45 -10.76
N VAL A 169 -0.48 -14.68 -10.34
CA VAL A 169 -0.83 -15.01 -8.95
C VAL A 169 0.35 -15.75 -8.33
N VAL A 170 1.01 -15.12 -7.36
CA VAL A 170 2.18 -15.68 -6.67
C VAL A 170 1.78 -16.00 -5.23
N GLU A 171 1.78 -17.28 -4.89
CA GLU A 171 1.59 -17.70 -3.51
C GLU A 171 2.86 -17.44 -2.70
N SER A 172 2.71 -16.82 -1.51
CA SER A 172 3.82 -16.56 -0.61
C SER A 172 3.33 -16.36 0.82
N ASN A 173 4.11 -16.85 1.77
CA ASN A 173 3.93 -16.58 3.19
C ASN A 173 4.63 -15.30 3.67
N LEU A 174 5.00 -14.39 2.77
CA LEU A 174 5.76 -13.16 3.04
C LEU A 174 5.25 -12.39 4.27
N GLU A 175 3.93 -12.19 4.41
CA GLU A 175 3.39 -11.41 5.52
C GLU A 175 3.57 -12.08 6.90
N TYR A 176 3.86 -13.40 6.92
CA TYR A 176 4.12 -14.15 8.15
C TYR A 176 5.56 -14.03 8.66
N ILE A 177 6.45 -13.34 7.93
CA ILE A 177 7.78 -12.97 8.45
C ILE A 177 7.68 -12.06 9.68
N ARG A 178 6.59 -11.28 9.77
CA ARG A 178 6.38 -10.29 10.81
C ARG A 178 5.29 -10.73 11.80
N ILE A 179 5.52 -10.46 13.09
CA ILE A 179 4.56 -10.67 14.18
C ILE A 179 4.36 -9.31 14.90
N PRO A 180 3.14 -8.71 14.91
CA PRO A 180 1.91 -9.20 14.25
C PRO A 180 2.01 -9.20 12.73
N ILE A 181 1.21 -10.07 12.10
CA ILE A 181 1.21 -10.33 10.65
C ILE A 181 1.14 -9.03 9.85
N GLY A 182 2.01 -8.90 8.85
CA GLY A 182 2.07 -7.75 7.96
C GLY A 182 3.35 -7.72 7.13
N PHE A 183 3.44 -6.76 6.22
CA PHE A 183 4.65 -6.56 5.44
C PHE A 183 5.81 -6.07 6.31
N PRO A 184 7.03 -6.58 6.11
CA PRO A 184 8.20 -6.10 6.84
C PRO A 184 8.57 -4.66 6.44
N THR A 185 8.43 -4.32 5.17
CA THR A 185 8.64 -2.96 4.63
C THR A 185 7.44 -2.54 3.78
N ASP A 186 7.27 -1.23 3.57
CA ASP A 186 6.08 -0.68 2.89
C ASP A 186 5.89 -1.20 1.46
N LEU A 187 6.98 -1.46 0.73
CA LEU A 187 6.94 -1.96 -0.64
C LEU A 187 7.36 -3.43 -0.78
N ALA A 188 7.38 -4.21 0.31
CA ALA A 188 7.72 -5.63 0.26
C ALA A 188 6.74 -6.47 -0.59
N ASN A 189 5.52 -5.99 -0.78
CA ASN A 189 4.55 -6.60 -1.71
C ASN A 189 5.02 -6.60 -3.18
N ALA A 190 6.10 -5.87 -3.52
CA ALA A 190 6.72 -5.89 -4.84
C ALA A 190 7.65 -7.10 -5.06
N ILE A 191 8.02 -7.83 -4.02
CA ILE A 191 9.00 -8.93 -4.16
C ILE A 191 8.61 -9.92 -5.26
N PRO A 192 7.35 -10.38 -5.39
CA PRO A 192 6.95 -11.22 -6.51
C PRO A 192 7.23 -10.59 -7.88
N ALA A 193 6.95 -9.31 -8.04
CA ALA A 193 7.20 -8.59 -9.29
C ALA A 193 8.70 -8.43 -9.56
N ILE A 194 9.51 -8.20 -8.52
CA ILE A 194 10.97 -8.11 -8.60
C ILE A 194 11.55 -9.47 -9.06
N LEU A 195 11.18 -10.56 -8.41
CA LEU A 195 11.67 -11.89 -8.75
C LEU A 195 11.28 -12.33 -10.17
N LEU A 196 10.14 -11.90 -10.65
CA LEU A 196 9.61 -12.20 -11.99
C LEU A 196 9.97 -11.14 -13.04
N SER A 197 10.69 -10.06 -12.68
CA SER A 197 10.84 -8.88 -13.56
C SER A 197 11.49 -9.20 -14.91
N GLN A 198 12.55 -10.01 -14.93
CA GLN A 198 13.19 -10.41 -16.19
C GLN A 198 12.33 -11.39 -16.99
N TYR A 199 11.65 -12.34 -16.33
CA TYR A 199 10.77 -13.31 -16.98
C TYR A 199 9.54 -12.64 -17.63
N LEU A 200 9.01 -11.59 -17.01
CA LEU A 200 7.85 -10.83 -17.49
C LEU A 200 8.24 -9.59 -18.31
N GLU A 201 9.54 -9.35 -18.49
CA GLU A 201 10.08 -8.16 -19.17
C GLU A 201 9.56 -6.84 -18.56
N LEU A 202 9.61 -6.72 -17.23
CA LEU A 202 9.14 -5.51 -16.55
C LEU A 202 10.18 -4.40 -16.63
N ASP A 203 9.73 -3.17 -16.90
CA ASP A 203 10.55 -1.94 -16.83
C ASP A 203 10.26 -1.09 -15.60
N SER A 204 9.11 -1.31 -14.99
CA SER A 204 8.69 -0.57 -13.79
C SER A 204 7.72 -1.41 -12.97
N ILE A 205 7.62 -1.10 -11.68
CA ILE A 205 6.63 -1.69 -10.78
C ILE A 205 5.78 -0.58 -10.19
N ALA A 206 4.46 -0.68 -10.40
CA ALA A 206 3.49 0.28 -9.95
C ALA A 206 2.82 -0.14 -8.63
N PHE A 207 2.37 0.89 -7.88
CA PHE A 207 1.70 0.73 -6.59
C PHE A 207 0.42 1.57 -6.54
N GLY A 208 -0.57 1.05 -5.82
CA GLY A 208 -1.81 1.77 -5.51
C GLY A 208 -1.66 2.74 -4.33
N THR A 209 -0.58 3.50 -4.27
CA THR A 209 -0.32 4.51 -3.23
C THR A 209 -1.12 5.77 -3.53
N VAL A 210 -2.01 6.16 -2.62
CA VAL A 210 -2.91 7.32 -2.76
C VAL A 210 -2.36 8.57 -2.10
N LEU A 211 -2.98 9.72 -2.36
CA LEU A 211 -2.64 11.05 -1.85
C LEU A 211 -2.45 11.06 -0.32
N GLU A 212 -3.34 10.39 0.41
CA GLU A 212 -3.30 10.30 1.86
C GLU A 212 -2.02 9.68 2.39
N SER A 213 -1.56 8.62 1.74
CA SER A 213 -0.35 7.89 2.16
C SER A 213 0.93 8.57 1.68
N GLY A 214 0.93 9.10 0.45
CA GLY A 214 2.12 9.72 -0.13
C GLY A 214 2.40 11.11 0.43
N PHE A 215 1.41 11.98 0.42
CA PHE A 215 1.59 13.38 0.84
C PHE A 215 1.13 13.67 2.27
N GLY A 216 0.81 12.66 3.05
CA GLY A 216 0.52 12.80 4.48
C GLY A 216 -0.89 13.31 4.82
N LEU A 217 -1.78 13.49 3.84
CA LEU A 217 -3.14 13.97 4.08
C LEU A 217 -4.02 13.00 4.90
N GLY A 218 -3.66 11.73 4.92
CA GLY A 218 -4.28 10.73 5.79
C GLY A 218 -3.73 10.71 7.22
N HIS A 219 -2.78 11.60 7.50
CA HIS A 219 -2.05 11.78 8.74
C HIS A 219 -2.15 13.23 9.22
N GLU A 220 -1.30 13.62 10.16
CA GLU A 220 -1.38 14.92 10.79
C GLU A 220 -1.02 16.08 9.87
N LYS A 221 -0.02 15.92 8.99
CA LYS A 221 0.55 17.02 8.23
C LYS A 221 1.01 16.62 6.84
N TYR A 222 0.94 17.59 5.91
CA TYR A 222 1.55 17.46 4.56
C TYR A 222 3.03 17.12 4.64
N VAL A 223 3.44 16.21 3.76
CA VAL A 223 4.82 15.80 3.54
C VAL A 223 5.15 15.95 2.06
N ASP A 224 6.24 16.65 1.74
CA ASP A 224 6.79 16.64 0.38
C ASP A 224 7.43 15.28 0.12
N TYR A 225 6.63 14.37 -0.45
CA TYR A 225 7.04 12.98 -0.66
C TYR A 225 8.31 12.85 -1.49
N GLY A 226 8.47 13.72 -2.51
CA GLY A 226 9.63 13.71 -3.41
C GLY A 226 10.96 14.04 -2.73
N LYS A 227 10.92 14.85 -1.66
CA LYS A 227 12.09 15.17 -0.85
C LYS A 227 12.33 14.21 0.30
N GLY A 228 11.37 13.35 0.59
CA GLY A 228 11.41 12.42 1.71
C GLY A 228 12.45 11.32 1.56
N ALA A 229 13.03 10.89 2.69
CA ALA A 229 13.98 9.77 2.73
C ALA A 229 13.34 8.47 2.21
N HIS A 230 12.05 8.27 2.46
CA HIS A 230 11.28 7.12 2.00
C HIS A 230 11.31 7.00 0.47
N PHE A 231 10.92 8.06 -0.25
CA PHE A 231 10.93 8.03 -1.72
C PHE A 231 12.35 7.86 -2.27
N LYS A 232 13.34 8.58 -1.72
CA LYS A 232 14.74 8.47 -2.13
C LYS A 232 15.24 7.03 -1.97
N PHE A 233 14.97 6.41 -0.84
CA PHE A 233 15.36 5.02 -0.56
C PHE A 233 14.77 4.06 -1.61
N TYR A 234 13.45 4.01 -1.75
CA TYR A 234 12.82 3.06 -2.66
C TYR A 234 13.16 3.33 -4.12
N ARG A 235 13.17 4.59 -4.55
CA ARG A 235 13.57 4.94 -5.91
C ARG A 235 14.97 4.42 -6.23
N THR A 236 15.93 4.61 -5.32
CA THR A 236 17.32 4.18 -5.54
C THR A 236 17.43 2.66 -5.59
N ILE A 237 16.86 1.94 -4.62
CA ILE A 237 17.00 0.47 -4.61
C ILE A 237 16.25 -0.22 -5.77
N PHE A 238 15.17 0.35 -6.28
CA PHE A 238 14.50 -0.16 -7.47
C PHE A 238 15.30 0.16 -8.75
N SER A 239 15.83 1.39 -8.87
CA SER A 239 16.65 1.78 -10.02
C SER A 239 17.95 0.98 -10.12
N SER A 240 18.51 0.53 -8.97
CA SER A 240 19.74 -0.27 -8.95
C SER A 240 19.62 -1.62 -9.67
N VAL A 241 18.42 -2.09 -9.89
CA VAL A 241 18.08 -3.31 -10.63
C VAL A 241 17.35 -3.02 -11.95
N GLY A 242 17.46 -1.81 -12.48
CA GLY A 242 16.82 -1.45 -13.76
C GLY A 242 15.30 -1.39 -13.73
N ILE A 243 14.67 -1.25 -12.57
CA ILE A 243 13.21 -1.19 -12.42
C ILE A 243 12.79 0.21 -12.00
N GLY A 244 11.88 0.84 -12.75
CA GLY A 244 11.29 2.13 -12.38
C GLY A 244 10.26 2.00 -11.26
N LEU A 245 10.35 2.84 -10.22
CA LEU A 245 9.26 3.01 -9.26
C LEU A 245 8.13 3.81 -9.91
N ASN A 246 6.91 3.29 -9.93
CA ASN A 246 5.77 3.90 -10.62
C ASN A 246 4.60 4.10 -9.64
N LEU A 247 4.17 5.36 -9.43
CA LEU A 247 3.11 5.72 -8.49
C LEU A 247 1.95 6.44 -9.21
N PRO A 248 1.19 5.71 -10.05
CA PRO A 248 0.25 6.31 -11.01
C PRO A 248 -0.92 7.07 -10.35
N ILE A 249 -1.29 6.70 -9.12
CA ILE A 249 -2.41 7.33 -8.38
C ILE A 249 -1.94 8.11 -7.15
N LEU A 250 -0.66 8.44 -7.04
CA LEU A 250 -0.12 9.16 -5.87
C LEU A 250 -0.80 10.51 -5.62
N GLY A 251 -1.26 11.18 -6.66
CA GLY A 251 -2.01 12.43 -6.57
C GLY A 251 -3.53 12.27 -6.48
N ILE A 252 -4.03 11.04 -6.41
CA ILE A 252 -5.46 10.73 -6.32
C ILE A 252 -5.77 10.29 -4.89
N SER A 253 -6.79 10.88 -4.28
CA SER A 253 -7.22 10.53 -2.91
C SER A 253 -8.02 9.21 -2.89
N GLU A 254 -8.29 8.67 -1.70
CA GLU A 254 -9.25 7.56 -1.55
C GLU A 254 -10.67 7.94 -2.00
N VAL A 255 -11.03 9.22 -1.95
CA VAL A 255 -12.29 9.72 -2.50
C VAL A 255 -12.25 9.60 -4.03
N GLY A 256 -11.17 10.05 -4.65
CA GLY A 256 -10.95 9.94 -6.09
C GLY A 256 -10.96 8.48 -6.56
N THR A 257 -10.23 7.57 -5.91
CA THR A 257 -10.24 6.14 -6.27
C THR A 257 -11.61 5.50 -6.08
N GLY A 258 -12.37 5.94 -5.07
CA GLY A 258 -13.77 5.52 -4.86
C GLY A 258 -14.69 5.96 -6.01
N ARG A 259 -14.55 7.21 -6.50
CA ARG A 259 -15.31 7.73 -7.65
C ARG A 259 -14.95 6.99 -8.94
N MET A 260 -13.66 6.70 -9.18
CA MET A 260 -13.23 5.85 -10.30
C MET A 260 -13.88 4.46 -10.26
N GLY A 261 -14.13 3.91 -9.06
CA GLY A 261 -14.86 2.66 -8.88
C GLY A 261 -16.29 2.68 -9.42
N LEU A 262 -16.93 3.84 -9.52
CA LEU A 262 -18.28 4.00 -10.09
C LEU A 262 -18.26 4.14 -11.63
N SER A 263 -17.20 4.65 -12.21
CA SER A 263 -17.10 5.01 -13.64
C SER A 263 -16.30 4.01 -14.47
N SER A 264 -15.34 3.29 -13.86
CA SER A 264 -14.46 2.35 -14.57
C SER A 264 -14.90 0.90 -14.39
N PRO A 265 -15.11 0.13 -15.46
CA PRO A 265 -15.40 -1.31 -15.39
C PRO A 265 -14.32 -2.10 -14.61
N ILE A 266 -13.03 -1.71 -14.74
CA ILE A 266 -11.91 -2.36 -14.06
C ILE A 266 -11.93 -2.00 -12.57
N ALA A 267 -12.09 -0.71 -12.22
CA ALA A 267 -12.09 -0.29 -10.84
C ALA A 267 -13.33 -0.80 -10.07
N SER A 268 -14.46 -1.01 -10.76
CA SER A 268 -15.72 -1.49 -10.16
C SER A 268 -15.67 -2.94 -9.64
N ILE A 269 -14.76 -3.78 -10.16
CA ILE A 269 -14.63 -5.17 -9.70
C ILE A 269 -13.81 -5.30 -8.42
N SER A 270 -13.43 -4.21 -7.78
CA SER A 270 -12.59 -4.23 -6.58
C SER A 270 -13.35 -4.62 -5.31
N GLN A 271 -12.64 -5.25 -4.38
CA GLN A 271 -13.12 -5.45 -3.00
C GLN A 271 -11.98 -5.23 -2.00
N SER A 272 -12.07 -4.15 -1.24
CA SER A 272 -11.02 -3.80 -0.27
C SER A 272 -11.00 -4.68 0.99
N CYS A 273 -12.08 -5.40 1.29
CA CYS A 273 -12.17 -6.27 2.46
C CYS A 273 -11.50 -7.63 2.21
N ILE A 274 -10.41 -7.89 2.90
CA ILE A 274 -9.66 -9.16 2.82
C ILE A 274 -10.16 -10.25 3.80
N ARG A 275 -11.24 -9.99 4.55
CA ARG A 275 -11.81 -10.89 5.57
C ARG A 275 -13.17 -11.43 5.16
N GLY A 276 -13.64 -11.10 3.99
CA GLY A 276 -14.94 -11.47 3.47
C GLY A 276 -14.84 -12.14 2.11
N LYS A 277 -15.85 -12.95 1.78
CA LYS A 277 -15.96 -13.59 0.48
C LYS A 277 -16.27 -12.58 -0.62
N TRP A 278 -16.06 -12.95 -1.88
CA TRP A 278 -16.38 -12.12 -3.02
C TRP A 278 -17.83 -11.61 -2.96
N LYS A 279 -18.03 -10.31 -3.14
CA LYS A 279 -19.31 -9.57 -3.00
C LYS A 279 -19.99 -9.66 -1.62
N LYS A 280 -19.30 -10.24 -0.63
CA LYS A 280 -19.78 -10.33 0.76
C LYS A 280 -18.67 -9.87 1.72
N PRO A 281 -18.38 -8.56 1.80
CA PRO A 281 -17.40 -8.02 2.74
C PRO A 281 -17.80 -8.36 4.18
N CYS A 282 -16.83 -8.47 5.09
CA CYS A 282 -17.08 -8.93 6.47
C CYS A 282 -17.95 -7.98 7.30
N LYS A 283 -18.02 -6.70 6.94
CA LYS A 283 -18.77 -5.62 7.65
C LYS A 283 -18.47 -5.49 9.15
N ASN A 284 -17.28 -5.96 9.57
CA ASN A 284 -16.86 -5.98 10.98
C ASN A 284 -15.48 -5.34 11.22
N CYS A 285 -14.75 -4.95 10.18
CA CYS A 285 -13.41 -4.37 10.29
C CYS A 285 -13.41 -2.86 9.98
N TRP A 286 -12.35 -2.18 10.42
CA TRP A 286 -12.12 -0.77 10.15
C TRP A 286 -12.19 -0.42 8.66
N LYS A 287 -11.59 -1.24 7.80
CA LYS A 287 -11.61 -1.01 6.34
C LYS A 287 -13.04 -1.03 5.78
N CYS A 288 -13.89 -1.96 6.24
CA CYS A 288 -15.29 -1.98 5.83
C CYS A 288 -16.05 -0.75 6.31
N PHE A 289 -15.89 -0.34 7.56
CA PHE A 289 -16.54 0.86 8.10
C PHE A 289 -16.23 2.09 7.24
N ARG A 290 -14.93 2.38 7.03
CA ARG A 290 -14.50 3.55 6.25
C ARG A 290 -14.98 3.50 4.79
N LYS A 291 -14.83 2.34 4.12
CA LYS A 291 -15.20 2.20 2.70
C LYS A 291 -16.73 2.20 2.48
N ILE A 292 -17.53 1.72 3.43
CA ILE A 292 -19.00 1.80 3.36
C ILE A 292 -19.44 3.27 3.50
N LEU A 293 -18.94 4.01 4.49
CA LEU A 293 -19.23 5.43 4.63
C LEU A 293 -18.85 6.21 3.38
N LEU A 294 -17.64 5.98 2.85
CA LEU A 294 -17.17 6.63 1.65
C LEU A 294 -18.04 6.30 0.43
N SER A 295 -18.36 5.02 0.22
CA SER A 295 -19.21 4.60 -0.90
C SER A 295 -20.58 5.27 -0.86
N LYS A 296 -21.23 5.30 0.32
CA LYS A 296 -22.51 5.96 0.49
C LYS A 296 -22.45 7.47 0.27
N ALA A 297 -21.38 8.13 0.75
CA ALA A 297 -21.15 9.55 0.54
C ALA A 297 -20.92 9.90 -0.95
N ILE A 298 -20.22 9.05 -1.70
CA ILE A 298 -19.95 9.27 -3.14
C ILE A 298 -21.19 9.00 -4.00
N SER A 299 -21.97 7.95 -3.65
CA SER A 299 -23.19 7.58 -4.37
C SER A 299 -24.42 8.40 -3.94
N GLU A 300 -24.27 9.32 -2.97
CA GLU A 300 -25.38 10.09 -2.39
C GLU A 300 -26.51 9.19 -1.84
N GLU A 301 -26.14 8.00 -1.37
CA GLU A 301 -27.08 7.04 -0.82
C GLU A 301 -27.12 7.12 0.70
N GLU A 302 -28.28 6.77 1.27
CA GLU A 302 -28.44 6.66 2.72
C GLU A 302 -27.63 5.49 3.28
N VAL A 303 -27.07 5.68 4.48
CA VAL A 303 -26.47 4.61 5.26
C VAL A 303 -27.55 3.87 6.03
N ASP A 304 -27.38 2.57 6.19
CA ASP A 304 -28.24 1.78 7.08
C ASP A 304 -27.84 2.03 8.55
N PRO A 305 -28.70 2.67 9.37
CA PRO A 305 -28.36 3.02 10.74
C PRO A 305 -28.02 1.79 11.60
N GLU A 306 -28.71 0.67 11.40
CA GLU A 306 -28.46 -0.56 12.17
C GLU A 306 -27.10 -1.18 11.79
N GLU A 307 -26.72 -1.11 10.52
CA GLU A 307 -25.41 -1.56 10.06
C GLU A 307 -24.29 -0.71 10.69
N ILE A 308 -24.45 0.61 10.68
CA ILE A 308 -23.48 1.53 11.28
C ILE A 308 -23.35 1.30 12.79
N GLU A 309 -24.44 1.20 13.53
CA GLU A 309 -24.41 0.93 14.97
C GLU A 309 -23.71 -0.40 15.29
N ARG A 310 -24.00 -1.46 14.51
CA ARG A 310 -23.34 -2.76 14.65
C ARG A 310 -21.83 -2.66 14.43
N MET A 311 -21.39 -1.87 13.46
CA MET A 311 -19.96 -1.66 13.17
C MET A 311 -19.28 -0.82 14.25
N LEU A 312 -19.94 0.21 14.78
CA LEU A 312 -19.42 1.05 15.86
C LEU A 312 -19.25 0.30 17.18
N LYS A 313 -19.96 -0.82 17.38
CA LYS A 313 -19.77 -1.73 18.54
C LYS A 313 -18.53 -2.62 18.43
N ARG A 314 -17.80 -2.60 17.29
CA ARG A 314 -16.60 -3.42 17.11
C ARG A 314 -15.38 -2.75 17.72
N SER A 315 -14.66 -3.46 18.57
CA SER A 315 -13.45 -2.95 19.25
C SER A 315 -12.42 -2.41 18.26
N GLU A 316 -12.18 -3.07 17.13
CA GLU A 316 -11.25 -2.60 16.10
C GLU A 316 -11.66 -1.22 15.55
N VAL A 317 -12.96 -1.00 15.31
CA VAL A 317 -13.48 0.28 14.82
C VAL A 317 -13.34 1.35 15.90
N GLN A 318 -13.73 1.03 17.14
CA GLN A 318 -13.63 1.94 18.29
C GLN A 318 -12.18 2.39 18.55
N ILE A 319 -11.22 1.45 18.56
CA ILE A 319 -9.79 1.76 18.74
C ILE A 319 -9.31 2.72 17.66
N ARG A 320 -9.67 2.49 16.39
CA ARG A 320 -9.27 3.36 15.27
C ARG A 320 -9.91 4.73 15.34
N LEU A 321 -11.18 4.82 15.70
CA LEU A 321 -11.90 6.08 15.85
C LEU A 321 -11.46 6.89 17.08
N SER A 322 -10.85 6.24 18.08
CA SER A 322 -10.31 6.89 19.27
C SER A 322 -8.87 7.37 19.11
N SER A 323 -8.20 7.06 17.99
CA SER A 323 -6.84 7.52 17.73
C SER A 323 -6.78 9.02 17.38
N PHE A 324 -5.59 9.65 17.54
CA PHE A 324 -5.29 11.02 17.17
C PHE A 324 -4.05 11.07 16.26
N PRO A 325 -4.20 11.51 15.02
CA PRO A 325 -5.45 11.62 14.27
C PRO A 325 -6.09 10.25 14.01
N ILE A 326 -7.33 10.24 13.57
CA ILE A 326 -7.92 9.03 12.99
C ILE A 326 -7.19 8.74 11.67
N SER A 327 -6.76 7.50 11.45
CA SER A 327 -6.14 7.16 10.17
C SER A 327 -7.08 7.43 9.00
N HIS A 328 -6.65 8.26 8.04
CA HIS A 328 -7.47 8.80 6.94
C HIS A 328 -8.68 9.63 7.43
N GLU A 329 -8.45 10.48 8.42
CA GLU A 329 -9.49 11.33 9.02
C GLU A 329 -10.16 12.24 7.98
N ASN A 330 -9.39 12.76 7.02
CA ASN A 330 -9.90 13.54 5.88
C ASN A 330 -11.00 12.79 5.11
N VAL A 331 -10.81 11.50 4.83
CA VAL A 331 -11.79 10.64 4.12
C VAL A 331 -13.03 10.40 4.98
N VAL A 332 -12.84 10.18 6.29
CA VAL A 332 -13.97 10.00 7.24
C VAL A 332 -14.77 11.31 7.34
N THR A 333 -14.09 12.44 7.49
CA THR A 333 -14.72 13.77 7.55
C THR A 333 -15.49 14.08 6.26
N TYR A 334 -14.86 13.86 5.10
CA TYR A 334 -15.50 14.00 3.79
C TYR A 334 -16.79 13.18 3.70
N SER A 335 -16.75 11.94 4.17
CA SER A 335 -17.90 11.05 4.14
C SER A 335 -19.04 11.56 5.05
N LEU A 336 -18.71 11.97 6.29
CA LEU A 336 -19.72 12.44 7.23
C LEU A 336 -20.33 13.80 6.81
N GLN A 337 -19.61 14.64 6.11
CA GLN A 337 -20.15 15.90 5.55
C GLN A 337 -21.27 15.67 4.52
N ARG A 338 -21.33 14.49 3.90
CA ARG A 338 -22.26 14.11 2.83
C ARG A 338 -23.33 13.11 3.25
N ILE A 339 -23.28 12.62 4.49
CA ILE A 339 -24.27 11.70 5.07
C ILE A 339 -25.26 12.49 5.92
N ASP A 340 -26.55 12.17 5.83
CA ASP A 340 -27.60 12.73 6.71
C ASP A 340 -27.44 12.20 8.14
N LEU A 341 -26.79 12.96 9.00
CA LEU A 341 -26.54 12.60 10.39
C LEU A 341 -27.82 12.54 11.23
N ASN A 342 -28.94 13.16 10.81
CA ASN A 342 -30.21 13.06 11.52
C ASN A 342 -30.81 11.65 11.41
N LYS A 343 -30.54 10.98 10.28
CA LYS A 343 -30.91 9.59 10.06
C LYS A 343 -29.93 8.58 10.69
N SER A 344 -28.69 9.02 10.97
CA SER A 344 -27.63 8.17 11.53
C SER A 344 -27.05 8.77 12.81
N LYS A 345 -27.90 8.92 13.82
CA LYS A 345 -27.54 9.58 15.10
C LYS A 345 -26.32 8.96 15.80
N ALA A 346 -26.07 7.67 15.58
CA ALA A 346 -24.89 6.98 16.12
C ALA A 346 -23.56 7.58 15.64
N LEU A 347 -23.55 8.32 14.51
CA LEU A 347 -22.38 9.03 13.99
C LEU A 347 -22.16 10.43 14.60
N LEU A 348 -23.12 10.98 15.32
CA LEU A 348 -23.03 12.33 15.91
C LEU A 348 -21.83 12.50 16.87
N PRO A 349 -21.52 11.55 17.78
CA PRO A 349 -20.34 11.66 18.62
C PRO A 349 -19.03 11.71 17.81
N LEU A 350 -18.95 10.94 16.73
CA LEU A 350 -17.80 10.98 15.82
C LEU A 350 -17.73 12.31 15.07
N ALA A 351 -18.84 12.81 14.54
CA ALA A 351 -18.89 14.11 13.85
C ALA A 351 -18.47 15.27 14.78
N ALA A 352 -18.77 15.18 16.08
CA ALA A 352 -18.36 16.19 17.06
C ALA A 352 -16.82 16.27 17.24
N LYS A 353 -16.11 15.13 17.07
CA LYS A 353 -14.65 15.03 17.12
C LYS A 353 -13.98 15.60 15.87
N LEU A 354 -14.61 15.45 14.72
CA LEU A 354 -14.03 15.79 13.42
C LEU A 354 -14.15 17.30 13.09
N ASN A 355 -13.28 17.78 12.21
CA ASN A 355 -13.40 19.15 11.68
C ASN A 355 -14.44 19.22 10.56
N MET A 356 -15.71 19.16 10.93
CA MET A 356 -16.84 19.16 9.98
C MET A 356 -16.96 20.44 9.12
N GLY A 357 -16.28 21.53 9.50
CA GLY A 357 -16.23 22.77 8.72
C GLY A 357 -15.09 22.83 7.70
N GLN A 358 -14.25 21.80 7.61
CA GLN A 358 -13.12 21.77 6.69
C GLN A 358 -13.58 21.62 5.24
N GLU A 359 -13.01 22.44 4.34
CA GLU A 359 -13.25 22.30 2.90
C GLU A 359 -12.46 21.12 2.34
N LEU A 360 -13.14 20.09 1.87
CA LEU A 360 -12.56 18.83 1.40
C LEU A 360 -12.92 18.48 -0.05
N GLY A 361 -13.48 19.41 -0.81
CA GLY A 361 -13.81 19.21 -2.23
C GLY A 361 -12.61 18.87 -3.10
N PHE A 362 -11.42 19.33 -2.72
CA PHE A 362 -10.18 19.01 -3.42
C PHE A 362 -9.86 17.51 -3.45
N LEU A 363 -10.39 16.70 -2.53
CA LEU A 363 -10.20 15.23 -2.53
C LEU A 363 -10.86 14.55 -3.75
N GLU A 364 -11.74 15.22 -4.46
CA GLU A 364 -12.34 14.73 -5.70
C GLU A 364 -11.50 15.02 -6.93
N ARG A 365 -10.37 15.74 -6.78
CA ARG A 365 -9.52 16.22 -7.86
C ARG A 365 -8.14 15.59 -7.83
N TRP A 366 -7.48 15.60 -8.97
CA TRP A 366 -6.13 15.08 -9.11
C TRP A 366 -5.09 16.14 -8.76
N PHE A 367 -4.22 15.86 -7.81
CA PHE A 367 -3.04 16.66 -7.50
C PHE A 367 -1.97 16.43 -8.59
N SER A 368 -1.98 17.26 -9.62
CA SER A 368 -1.24 17.03 -10.87
C SER A 368 0.28 17.04 -10.74
N GLU A 369 0.84 17.62 -9.66
CA GLU A 369 2.28 17.57 -9.39
C GLU A 369 2.80 16.15 -9.12
N SER A 370 1.91 15.22 -8.82
CA SER A 370 2.24 13.80 -8.65
C SER A 370 2.69 13.12 -9.95
N ILE A 371 2.55 13.77 -11.10
CA ILE A 371 2.95 13.22 -12.41
C ILE A 371 4.43 12.86 -12.47
N ASP A 372 5.28 13.53 -11.69
CA ASP A 372 6.73 13.29 -11.65
C ASP A 372 7.12 11.96 -10.97
N PHE A 373 6.18 11.33 -10.29
CA PHE A 373 6.36 9.99 -9.69
C PHE A 373 5.98 8.83 -10.64
N ILE A 374 5.70 9.16 -11.89
CA ILE A 374 5.40 8.21 -12.96
C ILE A 374 6.60 8.21 -13.92
N PRO A 375 7.14 7.03 -14.31
CA PRO A 375 8.19 6.96 -15.33
C PRO A 375 7.80 7.69 -16.61
N ASP A 376 8.73 8.46 -17.20
CA ASP A 376 8.50 9.35 -18.34
C ASP A 376 7.74 8.68 -19.49
N LYS A 377 8.08 7.43 -19.76
CA LYS A 377 7.47 6.56 -20.76
C LYS A 377 5.94 6.45 -20.64
N TYR A 378 5.39 6.57 -19.43
CA TYR A 378 3.97 6.37 -19.13
C TYR A 378 3.22 7.64 -18.79
N ARG A 379 3.92 8.75 -18.53
CA ARG A 379 3.33 10.02 -18.04
C ARG A 379 2.19 10.53 -18.91
N ASN A 380 2.41 10.63 -20.22
CA ASN A 380 1.41 11.20 -21.13
C ASN A 380 0.15 10.32 -21.20
N PHE A 381 0.34 9.00 -21.26
CA PHE A 381 -0.78 8.07 -21.29
C PHE A 381 -1.59 8.13 -19.99
N ILE A 382 -0.92 7.97 -18.83
CA ILE A 382 -1.59 7.96 -17.53
C ILE A 382 -2.27 9.31 -17.26
N ARG A 383 -1.61 10.42 -17.62
CA ARG A 383 -2.20 11.76 -17.51
C ARG A 383 -3.50 11.87 -18.30
N SER A 384 -3.54 11.41 -19.55
CA SER A 384 -4.77 11.45 -20.36
C SER A 384 -5.88 10.62 -19.71
N GLN A 385 -5.58 9.42 -19.21
CA GLN A 385 -6.57 8.57 -18.53
C GLN A 385 -7.09 9.16 -17.22
N ILE A 386 -6.26 9.86 -16.44
CA ILE A 386 -6.70 10.58 -15.24
C ILE A 386 -7.68 11.69 -15.64
N LEU A 387 -7.33 12.49 -16.65
CA LEU A 387 -8.14 13.63 -17.10
C LEU A 387 -9.50 13.22 -17.73
N GLU A 388 -9.64 11.99 -18.19
CA GLU A 388 -10.94 11.42 -18.58
C GLU A 388 -11.85 11.13 -17.38
N SER A 389 -11.26 10.92 -16.19
CA SER A 389 -11.98 10.48 -14.99
C SER A 389 -12.21 11.59 -13.98
N MET A 390 -11.31 12.58 -13.90
CA MET A 390 -11.37 13.67 -12.92
C MET A 390 -10.62 14.92 -13.38
N GLU A 391 -11.03 16.05 -12.87
CA GLU A 391 -10.36 17.33 -13.09
C GLU A 391 -9.07 17.44 -12.27
N PRO A 392 -8.08 18.19 -12.74
CA PRO A 392 -6.92 18.53 -11.93
C PRO A 392 -7.29 19.50 -10.81
N ALA A 393 -6.59 19.40 -9.69
CA ALA A 393 -6.63 20.37 -8.62
C ALA A 393 -6.26 21.77 -9.16
N ASN A 394 -7.07 22.77 -8.86
CA ASN A 394 -6.77 24.14 -9.18
C ASN A 394 -5.72 24.73 -8.22
N TYR A 395 -5.39 26.00 -8.36
CA TYR A 395 -4.39 26.65 -7.52
C TYR A 395 -4.77 26.60 -6.02
N GLU A 396 -6.03 26.92 -5.69
CA GLU A 396 -6.50 26.92 -4.30
C GLU A 396 -6.50 25.52 -3.69
N ASP A 397 -6.93 24.51 -4.45
CA ASP A 397 -6.87 23.11 -4.03
C ASP A 397 -5.44 22.65 -3.77
N THR A 398 -4.52 23.04 -4.65
CA THR A 398 -3.09 22.76 -4.51
C THR A 398 -2.51 23.38 -3.24
N GLN A 399 -2.90 24.64 -2.93
CA GLN A 399 -2.49 25.28 -1.67
C GLN A 399 -3.07 24.56 -0.45
N ARG A 400 -4.36 24.19 -0.45
CA ARG A 400 -4.98 23.42 0.64
C ARG A 400 -4.30 22.08 0.88
N ILE A 401 -3.85 21.39 -0.18
CA ILE A 401 -3.06 20.15 -0.06
C ILE A 401 -1.73 20.43 0.62
N ARG A 402 -0.97 21.42 0.14
CA ARG A 402 0.37 21.76 0.66
C ARG A 402 0.36 22.34 2.07
N GLU A 403 -0.72 23.02 2.44
CA GLU A 403 -0.93 23.62 3.75
C GLU A 403 -1.68 22.69 4.72
N TRP A 404 -1.88 21.42 4.33
CA TRP A 404 -2.55 20.46 5.20
C TRP A 404 -1.83 20.33 6.53
N ASP A 405 -2.50 20.73 7.61
CA ASP A 405 -2.02 20.64 8.98
C ASP A 405 -3.21 20.46 9.92
N MET A 406 -3.29 19.31 10.57
CA MET A 406 -4.33 18.99 11.55
C MET A 406 -3.94 19.35 12.97
N GLY A 407 -2.69 19.75 13.22
CA GLY A 407 -2.17 20.06 14.55
C GLY A 407 -3.06 21.04 15.33
N PRO A 408 -3.48 22.18 14.76
CA PRO A 408 -4.39 23.13 15.45
C PRO A 408 -5.74 22.51 15.81
N HIS A 409 -6.31 21.67 14.94
CA HIS A 409 -7.57 20.96 15.23
C HIS A 409 -7.38 19.93 16.35
N LEU A 410 -6.37 19.08 16.23
CA LEU A 410 -6.10 17.98 17.18
C LEU A 410 -5.77 18.50 18.59
N SER A 411 -5.07 19.63 18.71
CA SER A 411 -4.71 20.25 19.99
C SER A 411 -5.84 21.10 20.61
N SER A 412 -6.95 21.29 19.90
CA SER A 412 -8.05 22.12 20.42
C SER A 412 -8.76 21.45 21.59
N SER A 413 -9.10 22.23 22.62
CA SER A 413 -9.87 21.76 23.79
C SER A 413 -11.24 21.17 23.40
N ARG A 414 -11.81 21.60 22.27
CA ARG A 414 -13.05 21.06 21.72
C ARG A 414 -12.85 19.61 21.26
N THR A 415 -11.83 19.35 20.43
CA THR A 415 -11.55 18.03 19.87
C THR A 415 -11.15 17.04 20.94
N ILE A 416 -10.31 17.46 21.91
CA ILE A 416 -9.91 16.62 23.05
C ILE A 416 -11.14 16.20 23.84
N ARG A 417 -12.00 17.14 24.24
CA ARG A 417 -13.25 16.83 24.97
C ARG A 417 -14.20 15.94 24.16
N ALA A 418 -14.33 16.17 22.85
CA ALA A 418 -15.17 15.36 21.99
C ALA A 418 -14.64 13.90 21.90
N ASN A 419 -13.32 13.73 21.88
CA ASN A 419 -12.72 12.39 21.92
C ASN A 419 -12.99 11.67 23.25
N ASP A 420 -12.85 12.36 24.37
CA ASP A 420 -13.16 11.78 25.70
C ASP A 420 -14.64 11.38 25.78
N MET A 421 -15.53 12.22 25.26
CA MET A 421 -16.95 11.90 25.16
C MET A 421 -17.22 10.69 24.25
N LEU A 422 -16.51 10.56 23.13
CA LEU A 422 -16.61 9.44 22.22
C LEU A 422 -16.14 8.13 22.89
N ILE A 423 -15.02 8.16 23.61
CA ILE A 423 -14.51 7.00 24.37
C ILE A 423 -15.52 6.57 25.45
N ASN A 424 -16.06 7.52 26.22
CA ASN A 424 -17.06 7.25 27.25
C ASN A 424 -18.34 6.66 26.62
N HIS A 425 -18.74 7.15 25.44
CA HIS A 425 -19.87 6.60 24.71
C HIS A 425 -19.66 5.13 24.33
N TRP A 426 -18.43 4.76 23.89
CA TRP A 426 -18.10 3.36 23.59
C TRP A 426 -18.20 2.45 24.82
N GLN A 427 -17.78 2.92 25.98
CA GLN A 427 -17.83 2.16 27.25
C GLN A 427 -19.28 1.87 27.65
N ASN A 428 -20.22 2.78 27.34
CA ASN A 428 -21.63 2.61 27.64
C ASN A 428 -22.40 1.72 26.62
N LEU A 429 -21.76 1.37 25.49
CA LEU A 429 -22.34 0.49 24.47
C LEU A 429 -21.94 -0.99 24.64
N GLN A 430 -21.00 -1.29 25.53
CA GLN A 430 -20.54 -2.64 25.90
C GLN A 430 -21.42 -3.23 26.97
#